data_dd903d25e825a0d38785d8e066bfa01a
#
_entry.id   dd903d25e825a0d38785d8e066bfa01a
#
_cell.length_a   1.000
_cell.length_b   1.000
_cell.length_c   1.000
_cell.angle_alpha   90.00
_cell.angle_beta   90.00
_cell.angle_gamma   90.00
#
_symmetry.space_group_name_H-M   'P 1'
#
loop_
_entity.id
_entity.type
_entity.pdbx_description
1 polymer ?
#
loop_
_entity_poly.entity_id
_entity_poly.type
_entity_poly.pdbx_seq_one_letter_code
_entity_poly.pdbx_strand_id
1 'polypeptide(L)'
;MTELTILMPCLNEAATVGQCVAKARSFLRRAAVDGEVLVADNGSTDDSRDLAARAGARVIEVPERGYGAALSAGIATARGRYVIMGDADDSYDFTRLDAFIEKLRAGHPLVMGNRFKGGIRRGAMPALHRYLGNPVLSFIGRLFFRARVGDFHCGLRGFDRAAVVSLDLRTPGMEFASELVVKAALAGWHIAEVPTTLDPDGRGRPSHLRSWRDGWRHLRFLLLFSPRWLFLYPGIALLSTGMVLTTTLYFTPLRLGGAGLDIHSMLYASAAALLGLQLCLFALFARTAAQAAGLLPRNAALERLLRLFYLERGLLLGLAVALAGFIWSAAAFWSWSEAGFGALDPRVMMRDTIPASALMVGGMEIVLASFLLSLVRWNSAR
;
A
#
# COMPACT_ATOMS: atom_id res chain seq x y z
N MET A 1 -25.16 -7.72 -26.21
CA MET A 1 -24.53 -6.95 -25.10
C MET A 1 -23.07 -6.75 -25.44
N THR A 2 -22.58 -5.53 -25.39
CA THR A 2 -21.16 -5.23 -25.68
C THR A 2 -20.23 -6.05 -24.77
N GLU A 3 -19.33 -6.82 -25.37
CA GLU A 3 -18.42 -7.70 -24.62
C GLU A 3 -17.23 -6.94 -24.07
N LEU A 4 -16.63 -6.05 -24.87
CA LEU A 4 -15.37 -5.39 -24.54
C LEU A 4 -15.46 -3.88 -24.70
N THR A 5 -14.96 -3.14 -23.72
CA THR A 5 -14.58 -1.72 -23.86
C THR A 5 -13.07 -1.59 -23.82
N ILE A 6 -12.46 -1.00 -24.85
CA ILE A 6 -11.05 -0.57 -24.82
C ILE A 6 -11.04 0.87 -24.34
N LEU A 7 -10.52 1.09 -23.12
CA LEU A 7 -10.53 2.37 -22.40
C LEU A 7 -9.17 3.05 -22.46
N MET A 8 -9.17 4.31 -22.88
CA MET A 8 -7.96 5.13 -22.96
C MET A 8 -8.16 6.42 -22.16
N PRO A 9 -7.42 6.65 -21.06
CA PRO A 9 -7.36 7.97 -20.45
C PRO A 9 -6.58 8.91 -21.37
N CYS A 10 -7.04 10.13 -21.53
CA CYS A 10 -6.47 11.10 -22.47
C CYS A 10 -6.27 12.47 -21.80
N LEU A 11 -5.10 13.06 -22.02
CA LEU A 11 -4.81 14.45 -21.67
C LEU A 11 -3.76 15.03 -22.61
N ASN A 12 -4.21 15.81 -23.60
CA ASN A 12 -3.36 16.42 -24.62
C ASN A 12 -2.54 15.39 -25.42
N GLU A 13 -3.21 14.43 -26.03
CA GLU A 13 -2.61 13.34 -26.81
C GLU A 13 -3.00 13.42 -28.31
N ALA A 14 -3.15 14.65 -28.85
CA ALA A 14 -3.57 14.86 -30.24
C ALA A 14 -2.68 14.15 -31.27
N ALA A 15 -1.38 14.00 -30.96
CA ALA A 15 -0.44 13.33 -31.86
C ALA A 15 -0.67 11.82 -32.02
N THR A 16 -1.27 11.16 -31.01
CA THR A 16 -1.27 9.70 -30.87
C THR A 16 -2.65 9.08 -30.72
N VAL A 17 -3.59 9.77 -30.08
CA VAL A 17 -4.92 9.23 -29.73
C VAL A 17 -5.67 8.67 -30.93
N GLY A 18 -5.65 9.35 -32.09
CA GLY A 18 -6.31 8.88 -33.30
C GLY A 18 -5.78 7.53 -33.78
N GLN A 19 -4.47 7.35 -33.75
CA GLN A 19 -3.80 6.09 -34.09
C GLN A 19 -4.12 4.97 -33.09
N CYS A 20 -4.10 5.28 -31.78
CA CYS A 20 -4.48 4.33 -30.74
C CYS A 20 -5.91 3.82 -30.93
N VAL A 21 -6.87 4.74 -31.18
CA VAL A 21 -8.25 4.39 -31.47
C VAL A 21 -8.38 3.51 -32.73
N ALA A 22 -7.67 3.87 -33.81
CA ALA A 22 -7.67 3.08 -35.05
C ALA A 22 -7.13 1.65 -34.83
N LYS A 23 -6.04 1.49 -34.07
CA LYS A 23 -5.47 0.19 -33.67
C LYS A 23 -6.48 -0.63 -32.85
N ALA A 24 -7.10 -0.03 -31.85
CA ALA A 24 -8.10 -0.68 -31.00
C ALA A 24 -9.33 -1.14 -31.82
N ARG A 25 -9.85 -0.29 -32.72
CA ARG A 25 -10.94 -0.67 -33.63
C ARG A 25 -10.56 -1.76 -34.62
N SER A 26 -9.31 -1.74 -35.10
CA SER A 26 -8.80 -2.80 -35.96
C SER A 26 -8.78 -4.15 -35.23
N PHE A 27 -8.36 -4.17 -33.96
CA PHE A 27 -8.42 -5.36 -33.11
C PHE A 27 -9.86 -5.87 -32.98
N LEU A 28 -10.82 -5.03 -32.58
CA LEU A 28 -12.23 -5.42 -32.41
C LEU A 28 -12.81 -6.06 -33.68
N ARG A 29 -12.53 -5.48 -34.86
CA ARG A 29 -12.98 -6.03 -36.15
C ARG A 29 -12.31 -7.36 -36.47
N ARG A 30 -10.96 -7.44 -36.32
CA ARG A 30 -10.17 -8.65 -36.64
C ARG A 30 -10.56 -9.82 -35.74
N ALA A 31 -10.73 -9.56 -34.45
CA ALA A 31 -11.06 -10.58 -33.46
C ALA A 31 -12.57 -10.91 -33.38
N ALA A 32 -13.38 -10.24 -34.21
CA ALA A 32 -14.86 -10.37 -34.20
C ALA A 32 -15.46 -10.20 -32.79
N VAL A 33 -14.94 -9.27 -32.00
CA VAL A 33 -15.40 -8.96 -30.66
C VAL A 33 -16.38 -7.80 -30.72
N ASP A 34 -17.60 -8.00 -30.18
CA ASP A 34 -18.57 -6.90 -30.00
C ASP A 34 -18.05 -5.94 -28.92
N GLY A 35 -17.57 -4.79 -29.35
CA GLY A 35 -16.90 -3.85 -28.46
C GLY A 35 -16.95 -2.40 -28.89
N GLU A 36 -16.58 -1.54 -27.95
CA GLU A 36 -16.40 -0.11 -28.15
C GLU A 36 -14.99 0.35 -27.79
N VAL A 37 -14.57 1.48 -28.37
CA VAL A 37 -13.41 2.24 -27.89
C VAL A 37 -13.93 3.46 -27.15
N LEU A 38 -13.49 3.62 -25.91
CA LEU A 38 -13.87 4.70 -25.02
C LEU A 38 -12.63 5.53 -24.66
N VAL A 39 -12.68 6.81 -24.94
CA VAL A 39 -11.65 7.78 -24.54
C VAL A 39 -12.21 8.63 -23.40
N ALA A 40 -11.54 8.58 -22.24
CA ALA A 40 -11.87 9.40 -21.08
C ALA A 40 -10.95 10.63 -21.06
N ASP A 41 -11.46 11.74 -21.58
CA ASP A 41 -10.71 13.00 -21.67
C ASP A 41 -10.68 13.72 -20.34
N ASN A 42 -9.49 13.98 -19.82
CA ASN A 42 -9.26 14.62 -18.53
C ASN A 42 -9.00 16.13 -18.65
N GLY A 43 -9.67 16.77 -19.60
CA GLY A 43 -9.63 18.19 -19.87
C GLY A 43 -8.49 18.59 -20.79
N SER A 44 -8.36 17.92 -21.94
CA SER A 44 -7.45 18.31 -23.01
C SER A 44 -7.78 19.70 -23.54
N THR A 45 -6.74 20.44 -23.90
CA THR A 45 -6.80 21.79 -24.47
C THR A 45 -6.38 21.81 -25.96
N ASP A 46 -6.00 20.63 -26.47
CA ASP A 46 -5.66 20.38 -27.87
C ASP A 46 -6.80 19.64 -28.59
N ASP A 47 -6.57 19.23 -29.82
CA ASP A 47 -7.57 18.54 -30.67
C ASP A 47 -7.80 17.07 -30.32
N SER A 48 -7.30 16.59 -29.15
CA SER A 48 -7.38 15.16 -28.75
C SER A 48 -8.80 14.60 -28.82
N ARG A 49 -9.79 15.36 -28.33
CA ARG A 49 -11.21 14.92 -28.30
C ARG A 49 -11.76 14.71 -29.69
N ASP A 50 -11.56 15.69 -30.55
CA ASP A 50 -12.06 15.67 -31.92
C ASP A 50 -11.40 14.57 -32.75
N LEU A 51 -10.10 14.39 -32.60
CA LEU A 51 -9.35 13.34 -33.28
C LEU A 51 -9.75 11.94 -32.80
N ALA A 52 -9.99 11.74 -31.51
CA ALA A 52 -10.53 10.49 -30.97
C ALA A 52 -11.93 10.18 -31.51
N ALA A 53 -12.83 11.18 -31.52
CA ALA A 53 -14.18 11.02 -32.02
C ALA A 53 -14.20 10.73 -33.55
N ARG A 54 -13.40 11.44 -34.34
CA ARG A 54 -13.25 11.18 -35.80
C ARG A 54 -12.67 9.79 -36.06
N ALA A 55 -11.78 9.30 -35.24
CA ALA A 55 -11.27 7.93 -35.35
C ALA A 55 -12.30 6.86 -34.95
N GLY A 56 -13.44 7.26 -34.38
CA GLY A 56 -14.58 6.41 -34.04
C GLY A 56 -14.61 5.92 -32.61
N ALA A 57 -13.98 6.63 -31.69
CA ALA A 57 -14.17 6.41 -30.26
C ALA A 57 -15.40 7.14 -29.73
N ARG A 58 -15.98 6.60 -28.68
CA ARG A 58 -16.89 7.37 -27.82
C ARG A 58 -16.01 8.15 -26.82
N VAL A 59 -16.20 9.48 -26.78
CA VAL A 59 -15.42 10.35 -25.89
C VAL A 59 -16.31 10.78 -24.72
N ILE A 60 -15.77 10.75 -23.52
CA ILE A 60 -16.39 11.32 -22.31
C ILE A 60 -15.46 12.38 -21.72
N GLU A 61 -16.04 13.47 -21.25
CA GLU A 61 -15.31 14.52 -20.53
C GLU A 61 -15.33 14.22 -19.03
N VAL A 62 -14.14 14.26 -18.40
CA VAL A 62 -13.96 14.00 -16.98
C VAL A 62 -13.46 15.27 -16.29
N PRO A 63 -14.35 16.00 -15.57
CA PRO A 63 -13.99 17.27 -14.94
C PRO A 63 -12.94 17.14 -13.83
N GLU A 64 -13.02 16.05 -13.06
CA GLU A 64 -12.04 15.78 -12.00
C GLU A 64 -10.67 15.44 -12.58
N ARG A 65 -9.66 16.24 -12.23
CA ARG A 65 -8.31 16.08 -12.74
C ARG A 65 -7.61 14.87 -12.11
N GLY A 66 -7.03 14.04 -12.95
CA GLY A 66 -6.18 12.92 -12.53
C GLY A 66 -6.34 11.68 -13.39
N TYR A 67 -5.26 10.92 -13.50
CA TYR A 67 -5.22 9.66 -14.26
C TYR A 67 -6.27 8.65 -13.75
N GLY A 68 -6.33 8.48 -12.42
CA GLY A 68 -7.30 7.60 -11.77
C GLY A 68 -8.74 8.10 -11.91
N ALA A 69 -8.97 9.42 -11.87
CA ALA A 69 -10.28 10.00 -12.09
C ALA A 69 -10.79 9.70 -13.50
N ALA A 70 -9.95 9.87 -14.54
CA ALA A 70 -10.26 9.52 -15.92
C ALA A 70 -10.63 8.04 -16.07
N LEU A 71 -9.82 7.16 -15.48
CA LEU A 71 -10.06 5.71 -15.53
C LEU A 71 -11.34 5.31 -14.77
N SER A 72 -11.57 5.85 -13.57
CA SER A 72 -12.77 5.56 -12.78
C SER A 72 -14.04 5.98 -13.51
N ALA A 73 -14.07 7.18 -14.09
CA ALA A 73 -15.18 7.64 -14.90
C ALA A 73 -15.38 6.77 -16.16
N GLY A 74 -14.28 6.41 -16.82
CA GLY A 74 -14.29 5.51 -17.97
C GLY A 74 -14.87 4.13 -17.63
N ILE A 75 -14.43 3.52 -16.52
CA ILE A 75 -14.92 2.22 -16.04
C ILE A 75 -16.41 2.28 -15.69
N ALA A 76 -16.86 3.36 -15.03
CA ALA A 76 -18.25 3.54 -14.66
C ALA A 76 -19.16 3.65 -15.89
N THR A 77 -18.70 4.32 -16.97
CA THR A 77 -19.47 4.55 -18.20
C THR A 77 -19.24 3.50 -19.30
N ALA A 78 -18.29 2.59 -19.14
CA ALA A 78 -18.02 1.50 -20.08
C ALA A 78 -19.24 0.59 -20.25
N ARG A 79 -19.50 0.17 -21.49
CA ARG A 79 -20.64 -0.70 -21.87
C ARG A 79 -20.27 -2.18 -21.90
N GLY A 80 -18.97 -2.47 -22.06
CA GLY A 80 -18.45 -3.82 -22.12
C GLY A 80 -18.51 -4.53 -20.77
N ARG A 81 -18.76 -5.84 -20.82
CA ARG A 81 -18.54 -6.72 -19.66
C ARG A 81 -17.09 -6.67 -19.19
N TYR A 82 -16.18 -6.71 -20.15
CA TYR A 82 -14.76 -6.58 -19.91
C TYR A 82 -14.26 -5.20 -20.30
N VAL A 83 -13.24 -4.74 -19.61
CA VAL A 83 -12.52 -3.51 -19.94
C VAL A 83 -11.05 -3.83 -20.12
N ILE A 84 -10.46 -3.38 -21.22
CA ILE A 84 -9.01 -3.35 -21.39
C ILE A 84 -8.59 -1.89 -21.44
N MET A 85 -7.82 -1.45 -20.43
CA MET A 85 -7.30 -0.10 -20.36
C MET A 85 -5.86 -0.02 -20.86
N GLY A 86 -5.49 1.10 -21.46
CA GLY A 86 -4.12 1.41 -21.85
C GLY A 86 -3.95 2.88 -22.19
N ASP A 87 -2.74 3.39 -22.15
CA ASP A 87 -2.44 4.80 -22.37
C ASP A 87 -2.63 5.20 -23.84
N ALA A 88 -3.07 6.44 -24.09
CA ALA A 88 -3.36 6.96 -25.44
C ALA A 88 -2.10 7.52 -26.15
N ASP A 89 -0.91 7.19 -25.69
CA ASP A 89 0.39 7.70 -26.15
C ASP A 89 1.12 6.82 -27.16
N ASP A 90 0.45 5.78 -27.64
CA ASP A 90 0.95 4.79 -28.57
C ASP A 90 2.12 3.92 -28.05
N SER A 91 2.35 3.94 -26.75
CA SER A 91 3.38 3.07 -26.12
C SER A 91 2.94 1.59 -26.03
N TYR A 92 1.65 1.29 -26.18
CA TYR A 92 1.09 -0.06 -26.22
C TYR A 92 0.44 -0.38 -27.57
N ASP A 93 0.66 -1.60 -28.03
CA ASP A 93 0.07 -2.07 -29.28
C ASP A 93 -1.35 -2.62 -29.06
N PHE A 94 -2.36 -1.76 -29.29
CA PHE A 94 -3.77 -2.15 -29.18
C PHE A 94 -4.24 -3.13 -30.26
N THR A 95 -3.40 -3.51 -31.23
CA THR A 95 -3.75 -4.58 -32.17
C THR A 95 -3.58 -5.98 -31.59
N ARG A 96 -2.88 -6.13 -30.45
CA ARG A 96 -2.50 -7.42 -29.84
C ARG A 96 -3.12 -7.62 -28.47
N LEU A 97 -4.44 -7.65 -28.41
CA LEU A 97 -5.18 -7.83 -27.15
C LEU A 97 -5.77 -9.23 -26.99
N ASP A 98 -5.48 -10.15 -27.92
CA ASP A 98 -6.05 -11.51 -27.96
C ASP A 98 -5.86 -12.27 -26.65
N ALA A 99 -4.62 -12.29 -26.12
CA ALA A 99 -4.31 -12.99 -24.89
C ALA A 99 -4.99 -12.36 -23.66
N PHE A 100 -5.29 -11.06 -23.67
CA PHE A 100 -6.06 -10.43 -22.61
C PHE A 100 -7.51 -10.90 -22.59
N ILE A 101 -8.19 -10.88 -23.77
CA ILE A 101 -9.59 -11.30 -23.86
C ILE A 101 -9.75 -12.80 -23.57
N GLU A 102 -8.80 -13.63 -23.98
CA GLU A 102 -8.78 -15.07 -23.67
C GLU A 102 -8.72 -15.33 -22.16
N LYS A 103 -7.84 -14.63 -21.44
CA LYS A 103 -7.72 -14.74 -19.98
C LYS A 103 -8.97 -14.24 -19.27
N LEU A 104 -9.57 -13.13 -19.75
CA LEU A 104 -10.82 -12.60 -19.21
C LEU A 104 -11.98 -13.59 -19.41
N ARG A 105 -12.11 -14.17 -20.61
CA ARG A 105 -13.10 -15.22 -20.91
C ARG A 105 -12.87 -16.49 -20.08
N ALA A 106 -11.61 -16.79 -19.74
CA ALA A 106 -11.27 -17.90 -18.83
C ALA A 106 -11.60 -17.60 -17.34
N GLY A 107 -12.19 -16.44 -17.04
CA GLY A 107 -12.66 -16.10 -15.69
C GLY A 107 -11.64 -15.41 -14.79
N HIS A 108 -10.51 -14.94 -15.33
CA HIS A 108 -9.59 -14.12 -14.55
C HIS A 108 -10.19 -12.71 -14.36
N PRO A 109 -10.44 -12.26 -13.12
CA PRO A 109 -11.07 -10.96 -12.88
C PRO A 109 -10.14 -9.78 -13.18
N LEU A 110 -8.81 -10.02 -13.18
CA LEU A 110 -7.78 -9.03 -13.54
C LEU A 110 -6.65 -9.71 -14.31
N VAL A 111 -6.27 -9.11 -15.43
CA VAL A 111 -5.18 -9.53 -16.32
C VAL A 111 -4.21 -8.35 -16.47
N MET A 112 -2.97 -8.54 -16.07
CA MET A 112 -1.92 -7.51 -16.13
C MET A 112 -1.03 -7.74 -17.35
N GLY A 113 -0.68 -6.68 -18.08
CA GLY A 113 0.45 -6.73 -18.97
C GLY A 113 1.77 -6.88 -18.19
N ASN A 114 2.75 -7.55 -18.80
CA ASN A 114 4.10 -7.64 -18.22
C ASN A 114 5.13 -7.23 -19.29
N ARG A 115 5.65 -6.01 -19.16
CA ARG A 115 6.62 -5.42 -20.08
C ARG A 115 7.98 -6.08 -20.00
N PHE A 116 8.35 -6.61 -18.82
CA PHE A 116 9.60 -7.31 -18.62
C PHE A 116 9.62 -8.68 -19.31
N LYS A 117 8.45 -9.31 -19.46
CA LYS A 117 8.29 -10.58 -20.20
C LYS A 117 8.08 -10.38 -21.70
N GLY A 118 7.41 -9.30 -22.09
CA GLY A 118 7.07 -9.04 -23.49
C GLY A 118 8.10 -8.24 -24.26
N GLY A 119 8.95 -7.51 -23.53
CA GLY A 119 10.05 -6.72 -24.11
C GLY A 119 9.82 -5.21 -24.03
N ILE A 120 10.87 -4.51 -23.61
CA ILE A 120 10.92 -3.04 -23.53
C ILE A 120 11.87 -2.56 -24.62
N ARG A 121 11.36 -1.86 -25.64
CA ARG A 121 12.17 -1.33 -26.72
C ARG A 121 13.12 -0.24 -26.23
N ARG A 122 14.19 -0.02 -26.97
CA ARG A 122 15.18 1.02 -26.66
C ARG A 122 14.53 2.39 -26.66
N GLY A 123 14.71 3.15 -25.58
CA GLY A 123 14.10 4.48 -25.41
C GLY A 123 12.69 4.48 -24.81
N ALA A 124 11.99 3.34 -24.73
CA ALA A 124 10.62 3.26 -24.23
C ALA A 124 10.50 3.45 -22.71
N MET A 125 11.56 3.23 -21.96
CA MET A 125 11.55 3.38 -20.50
C MET A 125 12.90 3.91 -20.02
N PRO A 126 12.92 4.96 -19.18
CA PRO A 126 14.16 5.45 -18.57
C PRO A 126 14.86 4.34 -17.76
N ALA A 127 16.21 4.34 -17.77
CA ALA A 127 17.02 3.31 -17.10
C ALA A 127 16.68 3.19 -15.61
N LEU A 128 16.47 4.32 -14.93
CA LEU A 128 16.05 4.34 -13.51
C LEU A 128 14.74 3.56 -13.28
N HIS A 129 13.74 3.73 -14.15
CA HIS A 129 12.47 2.99 -14.05
C HIS A 129 12.62 1.52 -14.41
N ARG A 130 13.46 1.22 -15.43
CA ARG A 130 13.64 -0.14 -15.94
C ARG A 130 14.36 -1.05 -14.94
N TYR A 131 15.44 -0.55 -14.32
CA TYR A 131 16.33 -1.38 -13.51
C TYR A 131 16.15 -1.21 -12.00
N LEU A 132 15.58 -0.11 -11.54
CA LEU A 132 15.41 0.17 -10.12
C LEU A 132 13.94 0.39 -9.75
N GLY A 133 13.30 1.43 -10.27
CA GLY A 133 11.97 1.87 -9.81
C GLY A 133 10.90 0.78 -9.90
N ASN A 134 10.61 0.32 -11.11
CA ASN A 134 9.57 -0.70 -11.32
C ASN A 134 9.91 -2.06 -10.68
N PRO A 135 11.14 -2.61 -10.79
CA PRO A 135 11.50 -3.85 -10.12
C PRO A 135 11.36 -3.78 -8.59
N VAL A 136 11.87 -2.71 -7.96
CA VAL A 136 11.80 -2.53 -6.50
C VAL A 136 10.37 -2.36 -6.03
N LEU A 137 9.59 -1.47 -6.65
CA LEU A 137 8.20 -1.26 -6.29
C LEU A 137 7.33 -2.52 -6.53
N SER A 138 7.58 -3.26 -7.62
CA SER A 138 6.92 -4.54 -7.86
C SER A 138 7.32 -5.60 -6.85
N PHE A 139 8.58 -5.65 -6.43
CA PHE A 139 9.05 -6.53 -5.36
C PHE A 139 8.35 -6.20 -4.02
N ILE A 140 8.31 -4.92 -3.64
CA ILE A 140 7.62 -4.46 -2.42
C ILE A 140 6.13 -4.81 -2.48
N GLY A 141 5.47 -4.56 -3.61
CA GLY A 141 4.06 -4.91 -3.80
C GLY A 141 3.79 -6.41 -3.64
N ARG A 142 4.64 -7.25 -4.24
CA ARG A 142 4.56 -8.72 -4.06
C ARG A 142 4.75 -9.14 -2.61
N LEU A 143 5.76 -8.57 -1.95
CA LEU A 143 6.09 -8.89 -0.56
C LEU A 143 4.97 -8.48 0.40
N PHE A 144 4.43 -7.28 0.23
CA PHE A 144 3.44 -6.72 1.15
C PHE A 144 2.05 -7.35 0.98
N PHE A 145 1.65 -7.61 -0.26
CA PHE A 145 0.28 -8.04 -0.58
C PHE A 145 0.19 -9.48 -1.11
N ARG A 146 1.33 -10.18 -1.21
CA ARG A 146 1.41 -11.54 -1.77
C ARG A 146 0.83 -11.63 -3.20
N ALA A 147 0.83 -10.52 -3.92
CA ALA A 147 0.36 -10.46 -5.30
C ALA A 147 1.37 -11.15 -6.23
N ARG A 148 0.91 -12.13 -7.02
CA ARG A 148 1.78 -12.84 -7.99
C ARG A 148 1.86 -12.07 -9.31
N VAL A 149 2.35 -10.82 -9.27
CA VAL A 149 2.45 -9.91 -10.41
C VAL A 149 3.91 -9.48 -10.59
N GLY A 150 4.45 -9.67 -11.78
CA GLY A 150 5.83 -9.33 -12.11
C GLY A 150 6.02 -7.85 -12.48
N ASP A 151 5.03 -7.25 -13.15
CA ASP A 151 5.02 -5.83 -13.53
C ASP A 151 3.80 -5.12 -12.93
N PHE A 152 3.98 -4.63 -11.71
CA PHE A 152 2.92 -3.98 -10.92
C PHE A 152 2.39 -2.69 -11.53
N HIS A 153 3.20 -2.03 -12.37
CA HIS A 153 2.94 -0.70 -12.90
C HIS A 153 2.72 -0.68 -14.43
N CYS A 154 2.48 -1.84 -15.05
CA CYS A 154 2.10 -1.86 -16.46
C CYS A 154 0.78 -1.11 -16.67
N GLY A 155 0.70 -0.19 -17.63
CA GLY A 155 -0.52 0.56 -17.95
C GLY A 155 -1.56 -0.28 -18.70
N LEU A 156 -1.13 -1.27 -19.50
CA LEU A 156 -2.04 -2.14 -20.22
C LEU A 156 -2.60 -3.24 -19.30
N ARG A 157 -3.90 -3.21 -19.03
CA ARG A 157 -4.61 -4.11 -18.11
C ARG A 157 -5.98 -4.47 -18.64
N GLY A 158 -6.40 -5.71 -18.42
CA GLY A 158 -7.76 -6.16 -18.71
C GLY A 158 -8.46 -6.62 -17.43
N PHE A 159 -9.75 -6.37 -17.29
CA PHE A 159 -10.51 -6.79 -16.12
C PHE A 159 -12.00 -6.96 -16.39
N ASP A 160 -12.67 -7.76 -15.56
CA ASP A 160 -14.13 -7.77 -15.46
C ASP A 160 -14.60 -6.47 -14.81
N ARG A 161 -15.46 -5.72 -15.51
CA ARG A 161 -15.92 -4.40 -15.07
C ARG A 161 -16.66 -4.46 -13.74
N ALA A 162 -17.57 -5.42 -13.58
CA ALA A 162 -18.37 -5.54 -12.37
C ALA A 162 -17.48 -5.88 -11.15
N ALA A 163 -16.49 -6.75 -11.36
CA ALA A 163 -15.52 -7.08 -10.32
C ALA A 163 -14.70 -5.85 -9.89
N VAL A 164 -14.18 -5.05 -10.84
CA VAL A 164 -13.38 -3.86 -10.49
C VAL A 164 -14.24 -2.77 -9.83
N VAL A 165 -15.47 -2.57 -10.26
CA VAL A 165 -16.40 -1.64 -9.60
C VAL A 165 -16.64 -2.05 -8.14
N SER A 166 -16.70 -3.35 -7.84
CA SER A 166 -16.86 -3.84 -6.46
C SER A 166 -15.66 -3.57 -5.54
N LEU A 167 -14.49 -3.25 -6.10
CA LEU A 167 -13.29 -2.88 -5.32
C LEU A 167 -13.36 -1.46 -4.75
N ASP A 168 -14.28 -0.63 -5.21
CA ASP A 168 -14.45 0.76 -4.75
C ASP A 168 -13.13 1.54 -4.78
N LEU A 169 -12.53 1.65 -5.99
CA LEU A 169 -11.28 2.39 -6.19
C LEU A 169 -11.51 3.89 -5.96
N ARG A 170 -10.63 4.54 -5.21
CA ARG A 170 -10.84 5.92 -4.73
C ARG A 170 -9.72 6.89 -5.05
N THR A 171 -8.57 6.41 -5.53
CA THR A 171 -7.43 7.29 -5.79
C THR A 171 -7.57 7.99 -7.15
N PRO A 172 -7.61 9.34 -7.21
CA PRO A 172 -7.76 10.06 -8.48
C PRO A 172 -6.46 10.17 -9.27
N GLY A 173 -5.30 9.92 -8.65
CA GLY A 173 -3.98 10.10 -9.26
C GLY A 173 -3.39 8.84 -9.89
N MET A 174 -2.06 8.87 -10.09
CA MET A 174 -1.30 7.72 -10.63
C MET A 174 -1.32 6.50 -9.69
N GLU A 175 -1.61 6.70 -8.42
CA GLU A 175 -1.77 5.68 -7.40
C GLU A 175 -2.89 4.67 -7.72
N PHE A 176 -3.86 5.05 -8.55
CA PHE A 176 -4.91 4.16 -9.07
C PHE A 176 -4.34 2.85 -9.60
N ALA A 177 -3.21 2.94 -10.31
CA ALA A 177 -2.53 1.79 -10.85
C ALA A 177 -2.10 0.79 -9.78
N SER A 178 -1.64 1.28 -8.63
CA SER A 178 -1.27 0.46 -7.46
C SER A 178 -2.50 0.01 -6.67
N GLU A 179 -3.50 0.88 -6.51
CA GLU A 179 -4.71 0.59 -5.77
C GLU A 179 -5.46 -0.60 -6.36
N LEU A 180 -5.64 -0.63 -7.69
CA LEU A 180 -6.29 -1.74 -8.39
C LEU A 180 -5.63 -3.08 -8.06
N VAL A 181 -4.30 -3.18 -8.19
CA VAL A 181 -3.58 -4.44 -7.94
C VAL A 181 -3.61 -4.81 -6.46
N VAL A 182 -3.43 -3.84 -5.56
CA VAL A 182 -3.45 -4.07 -4.11
C VAL A 182 -4.83 -4.55 -3.65
N LYS A 183 -5.91 -3.88 -4.04
CA LYS A 183 -7.27 -4.27 -3.65
C LYS A 183 -7.66 -5.62 -4.25
N ALA A 184 -7.30 -5.89 -5.52
CA ALA A 184 -7.49 -7.19 -6.14
C ALA A 184 -6.75 -8.32 -5.39
N ALA A 185 -5.47 -8.08 -5.01
CA ALA A 185 -4.72 -9.05 -4.22
C ALA A 185 -5.30 -9.27 -2.81
N LEU A 186 -5.76 -8.20 -2.14
CA LEU A 186 -6.41 -8.27 -0.84
C LEU A 186 -7.78 -8.98 -0.89
N ALA A 187 -8.49 -8.87 -2.03
CA ALA A 187 -9.72 -9.61 -2.30
C ALA A 187 -9.46 -11.09 -2.66
N GLY A 188 -8.19 -11.50 -2.72
CA GLY A 188 -7.80 -12.88 -3.03
C GLY A 188 -7.93 -13.25 -4.51
N TRP A 189 -7.95 -12.27 -5.41
CA TRP A 189 -8.11 -12.54 -6.83
C TRP A 189 -6.91 -13.24 -7.44
N HIS A 190 -7.20 -14.16 -8.36
CA HIS A 190 -6.18 -14.78 -9.20
C HIS A 190 -5.85 -13.87 -10.38
N ILE A 191 -4.79 -13.05 -10.23
CA ILE A 191 -4.33 -12.10 -11.25
C ILE A 191 -3.50 -12.85 -12.29
N ALA A 192 -3.92 -12.79 -13.56
CA ALA A 192 -3.15 -13.35 -14.67
C ALA A 192 -2.18 -12.31 -15.24
N GLU A 193 -1.12 -12.77 -15.91
CA GLU A 193 -0.19 -11.91 -16.64
C GLU A 193 -0.11 -12.30 -18.12
N VAL A 194 0.02 -11.29 -18.98
CA VAL A 194 0.26 -11.42 -20.41
C VAL A 194 1.54 -10.70 -20.78
N PRO A 195 2.50 -11.34 -21.48
CA PRO A 195 3.66 -10.65 -22.02
C PRO A 195 3.22 -9.50 -22.92
N THR A 196 3.73 -8.29 -22.67
CA THR A 196 3.31 -7.07 -23.36
C THR A 196 4.54 -6.27 -23.78
N THR A 197 4.63 -5.87 -25.04
CA THR A 197 5.69 -4.98 -25.51
C THR A 197 5.44 -3.55 -25.05
N LEU A 198 6.52 -2.82 -24.78
CA LEU A 198 6.47 -1.37 -24.57
C LEU A 198 7.32 -0.70 -25.65
N ASP A 199 6.65 0.15 -26.43
CA ASP A 199 7.28 0.98 -27.45
C ASP A 199 7.57 2.39 -26.92
N PRO A 200 8.51 3.16 -27.51
CA PRO A 200 8.65 4.58 -27.22
C PRO A 200 7.32 5.29 -27.49
N ASP A 201 6.96 6.24 -26.62
CA ASP A 201 5.77 7.03 -26.82
C ASP A 201 5.87 7.89 -28.09
N GLY A 202 4.75 8.08 -28.76
CA GLY A 202 4.67 8.85 -30.01
C GLY A 202 4.43 10.35 -29.81
N ARG A 203 4.53 10.86 -28.57
CA ARG A 203 4.09 12.22 -28.21
C ARG A 203 4.99 13.34 -28.70
N GLY A 204 6.26 13.08 -28.97
CA GLY A 204 7.26 14.12 -29.30
C GLY A 204 7.53 15.13 -28.19
N ARG A 205 7.07 14.89 -26.96
CA ARG A 205 7.23 15.72 -25.76
C ARG A 205 7.61 14.87 -24.54
N PRO A 206 8.22 15.49 -23.49
CA PRO A 206 8.53 14.75 -22.25
C PRO A 206 7.29 14.15 -21.60
N SER A 207 7.43 12.96 -21.03
CA SER A 207 6.38 12.29 -20.24
C SER A 207 5.94 13.16 -19.05
N HIS A 208 4.66 13.10 -18.71
CA HIS A 208 4.12 13.73 -17.50
C HIS A 208 4.64 13.10 -16.20
N LEU A 209 5.28 11.92 -16.27
CA LEU A 209 5.82 11.20 -15.12
C LEU A 209 7.05 11.90 -14.53
N ARG A 210 6.97 12.22 -13.25
CA ARG A 210 8.11 12.74 -12.46
C ARG A 210 8.65 11.62 -11.59
N SER A 211 9.76 11.00 -12.00
CA SER A 211 10.29 9.74 -11.45
C SER A 211 10.30 9.67 -9.92
N TRP A 212 10.89 10.67 -9.24
CA TRP A 212 10.99 10.68 -7.78
C TRP A 212 9.65 10.93 -7.09
N ARG A 213 8.87 11.90 -7.57
CA ARG A 213 7.59 12.27 -6.99
C ARG A 213 6.57 11.13 -7.13
N ASP A 214 6.50 10.55 -8.31
CA ASP A 214 5.51 9.49 -8.57
C ASP A 214 5.99 8.15 -7.97
N GLY A 215 7.29 7.86 -7.98
CA GLY A 215 7.87 6.74 -7.26
C GLY A 215 7.60 6.81 -5.75
N TRP A 216 7.76 7.99 -5.13
CA TRP A 216 7.40 8.21 -3.74
C TRP A 216 5.90 8.03 -3.48
N ARG A 217 5.04 8.53 -4.37
CA ARG A 217 3.57 8.33 -4.25
C ARG A 217 3.20 6.85 -4.23
N HIS A 218 3.76 6.06 -5.14
CA HIS A 218 3.53 4.62 -5.17
C HIS A 218 4.06 3.93 -3.90
N LEU A 219 5.28 4.22 -3.48
CA LEU A 219 5.85 3.65 -2.26
C LEU A 219 5.02 4.03 -1.03
N ARG A 220 4.68 5.32 -0.88
CA ARG A 220 3.82 5.81 0.20
C ARG A 220 2.48 5.08 0.21
N PHE A 221 1.86 4.89 -0.96
CA PHE A 221 0.63 4.14 -1.08
C PHE A 221 0.79 2.70 -0.58
N LEU A 222 1.81 1.98 -1.05
CA LEU A 222 2.08 0.60 -0.62
C LEU A 222 2.30 0.49 0.89
N LEU A 223 3.02 1.43 1.49
CA LEU A 223 3.26 1.47 2.93
C LEU A 223 1.96 1.74 3.72
N LEU A 224 1.16 2.73 3.32
CA LEU A 224 -0.10 3.07 3.98
C LEU A 224 -1.12 1.93 3.94
N PHE A 225 -1.17 1.17 2.84
CA PHE A 225 -2.04 0.01 2.70
C PHE A 225 -1.47 -1.26 3.37
N SER A 226 -0.26 -1.20 3.93
CA SER A 226 0.35 -2.33 4.62
C SER A 226 0.86 -1.99 6.03
N PRO A 227 -0.05 -1.73 7.00
CA PRO A 227 0.33 -1.44 8.39
C PRO A 227 1.19 -2.52 9.03
N ARG A 228 1.13 -3.77 8.53
CA ARG A 228 1.97 -4.87 9.00
C ARG A 228 3.45 -4.63 8.74
N TRP A 229 3.80 -4.17 7.52
CA TRP A 229 5.19 -3.93 7.13
C TRP A 229 5.73 -2.60 7.65
N LEU A 230 4.86 -1.58 7.74
CA LEU A 230 5.26 -0.26 8.22
C LEU A 230 5.45 -0.23 9.74
N PHE A 231 4.56 -0.88 10.48
CA PHE A 231 4.51 -0.76 11.94
C PHE A 231 4.68 -2.10 12.67
N LEU A 232 3.91 -3.16 12.29
CA LEU A 232 3.81 -4.37 13.11
C LEU A 232 5.12 -5.15 13.16
N TYR A 233 5.74 -5.45 12.01
CA TYR A 233 6.97 -6.25 11.99
C TYR A 233 8.16 -5.52 12.63
N PRO A 234 8.43 -4.24 12.31
CA PRO A 234 9.46 -3.47 13.04
C PRO A 234 9.13 -3.36 14.53
N GLY A 235 7.84 -3.16 14.87
CA GLY A 235 7.37 -3.08 16.25
C GLY A 235 7.64 -4.37 17.03
N ILE A 236 7.27 -5.53 16.49
CA ILE A 236 7.55 -6.82 17.14
C ILE A 236 9.06 -7.04 17.27
N ALA A 237 9.86 -6.73 16.26
CA ALA A 237 11.30 -6.89 16.31
C ALA A 237 11.93 -6.03 17.41
N LEU A 238 11.57 -4.73 17.48
CA LEU A 238 12.08 -3.83 18.51
C LEU A 238 11.57 -4.20 19.90
N LEU A 239 10.30 -4.54 20.04
CA LEU A 239 9.72 -4.95 21.32
C LEU A 239 10.41 -6.21 21.86
N SER A 240 10.51 -7.26 21.03
CA SER A 240 11.10 -8.53 21.47
C SER A 240 12.60 -8.42 21.76
N THR A 241 13.38 -7.78 20.88
CA THR A 241 14.81 -7.58 21.11
C THR A 241 15.08 -6.66 22.29
N GLY A 242 14.31 -5.57 22.41
CA GLY A 242 14.39 -4.65 23.55
C GLY A 242 14.06 -5.33 24.87
N MET A 243 12.98 -6.10 24.93
CA MET A 243 12.63 -6.87 26.15
C MET A 243 13.68 -7.91 26.51
N VAL A 244 14.15 -8.70 25.54
CA VAL A 244 15.18 -9.72 25.77
C VAL A 244 16.48 -9.09 26.30
N LEU A 245 16.96 -8.02 25.65
CA LEU A 245 18.18 -7.34 26.07
C LEU A 245 18.01 -6.67 27.45
N THR A 246 16.90 -5.99 27.70
CA THR A 246 16.61 -5.37 29.00
C THR A 246 16.62 -6.42 30.11
N THR A 247 15.92 -7.54 29.91
CA THR A 247 15.85 -8.63 30.87
C THR A 247 17.22 -9.28 31.08
N THR A 248 17.97 -9.54 30.00
CA THR A 248 19.32 -10.14 30.12
C THR A 248 20.27 -9.21 30.88
N LEU A 249 20.30 -7.92 30.52
CA LEU A 249 21.19 -6.92 31.14
C LEU A 249 20.75 -6.58 32.57
N TYR A 250 19.52 -6.82 32.94
CA TYR A 250 19.09 -6.72 34.34
C TYR A 250 19.84 -7.71 35.26
N PHE A 251 19.97 -8.95 34.80
CA PHE A 251 20.63 -9.99 35.62
C PHE A 251 22.16 -10.01 35.46
N THR A 252 22.66 -9.80 34.23
CA THR A 252 24.10 -9.94 33.94
C THR A 252 24.56 -8.95 32.87
N PRO A 253 25.68 -8.22 33.11
CA PRO A 253 26.30 -7.45 32.04
C PRO A 253 26.87 -8.39 30.97
N LEU A 254 26.68 -8.02 29.69
CA LEU A 254 27.17 -8.79 28.55
C LEU A 254 28.49 -8.20 28.03
N ARG A 255 29.40 -9.08 27.60
CA ARG A 255 30.63 -8.69 26.90
C ARG A 255 30.58 -9.24 25.48
N LEU A 256 30.61 -8.36 24.50
CA LEU A 256 30.65 -8.70 23.07
C LEU A 256 31.98 -8.17 22.50
N GLY A 257 32.93 -9.06 22.27
CA GLY A 257 34.30 -8.66 21.90
C GLY A 257 34.93 -7.77 22.96
N GLY A 258 35.37 -6.56 22.61
CA GLY A 258 35.93 -5.58 23.54
C GLY A 258 34.89 -4.64 24.18
N ALA A 259 33.61 -4.73 23.82
CA ALA A 259 32.55 -3.84 24.33
C ALA A 259 31.82 -4.46 25.52
N GLY A 260 31.70 -3.72 26.62
CA GLY A 260 30.85 -4.05 27.78
C GLY A 260 29.49 -3.44 27.65
N LEU A 261 28.44 -4.28 27.53
CA LEU A 261 27.04 -3.85 27.52
C LEU A 261 26.53 -3.93 28.98
N ASP A 262 26.12 -2.80 29.52
CA ASP A 262 25.60 -2.68 30.87
C ASP A 262 24.43 -1.69 30.92
N ILE A 263 24.24 -0.91 31.97
CA ILE A 263 23.09 0.00 32.19
C ILE A 263 22.80 0.95 31.03
N HIS A 264 23.83 1.49 30.37
CA HIS A 264 23.63 2.34 29.20
C HIS A 264 22.94 1.59 28.05
N SER A 265 23.41 0.37 27.77
CA SER A 265 22.80 -0.49 26.75
C SER A 265 21.41 -0.94 27.16
N MET A 266 21.17 -1.18 28.46
CA MET A 266 19.86 -1.50 29.01
C MET A 266 18.86 -0.36 28.84
N LEU A 267 19.28 0.90 29.00
CA LEU A 267 18.45 2.07 28.76
C LEU A 267 17.97 2.11 27.28
N TYR A 268 18.88 1.93 26.32
CA TYR A 268 18.53 1.89 24.90
C TYR A 268 17.66 0.68 24.54
N ALA A 269 17.92 -0.48 25.15
CA ALA A 269 17.10 -1.67 24.97
C ALA A 269 15.66 -1.45 25.46
N SER A 270 15.52 -0.83 26.64
CA SER A 270 14.22 -0.46 27.21
C SER A 270 13.48 0.56 26.34
N ALA A 271 14.17 1.59 25.85
CA ALA A 271 13.60 2.55 24.89
C ALA A 271 13.18 1.87 23.59
N ALA A 272 13.96 0.92 23.08
CA ALA A 272 13.59 0.12 21.90
C ALA A 272 12.33 -0.74 22.15
N ALA A 273 12.20 -1.31 23.36
CA ALA A 273 11.00 -2.06 23.73
C ALA A 273 9.75 -1.16 23.77
N LEU A 274 9.84 0.03 24.34
CA LEU A 274 8.75 1.01 24.35
C LEU A 274 8.38 1.47 22.93
N LEU A 275 9.36 1.83 22.10
CA LEU A 275 9.12 2.18 20.70
C LEU A 275 8.49 1.01 19.96
N GLY A 276 8.92 -0.22 20.22
CA GLY A 276 8.33 -1.44 19.65
C GLY A 276 6.86 -1.63 20.05
N LEU A 277 6.52 -1.42 21.32
CA LEU A 277 5.15 -1.42 21.81
C LEU A 277 4.29 -0.36 21.09
N GLN A 278 4.79 0.86 21.03
CA GLN A 278 4.10 1.96 20.35
C GLN A 278 3.84 1.68 18.86
N LEU A 279 4.82 1.12 18.14
CA LEU A 279 4.65 0.69 16.75
C LEU A 279 3.60 -0.44 16.61
N CYS A 280 3.57 -1.41 17.53
CA CYS A 280 2.52 -2.44 17.54
C CYS A 280 1.11 -1.84 17.74
N LEU A 281 0.98 -0.89 18.64
CA LEU A 281 -0.28 -0.16 18.86
C LEU A 281 -0.68 0.66 17.63
N PHE A 282 0.27 1.34 16.98
CA PHE A 282 0.02 2.07 15.73
C PHE A 282 -0.39 1.13 14.58
N ALA A 283 0.19 -0.06 14.49
CA ALA A 283 -0.27 -1.06 13.52
C ALA A 283 -1.74 -1.43 13.72
N LEU A 284 -2.15 -1.56 14.97
CA LEU A 284 -3.53 -1.86 15.35
C LEU A 284 -4.47 -0.71 14.99
N PHE A 285 -4.10 0.54 15.32
CA PHE A 285 -4.86 1.75 14.97
C PHE A 285 -5.00 1.92 13.47
N ALA A 286 -3.88 1.91 12.74
CA ALA A 286 -3.85 2.12 11.29
C ALA A 286 -4.71 1.07 10.58
N ARG A 287 -4.65 -0.18 11.02
CA ARG A 287 -5.45 -1.25 10.43
C ARG A 287 -6.95 -1.10 10.75
N THR A 288 -7.29 -0.76 11.99
CA THR A 288 -8.69 -0.55 12.40
C THR A 288 -9.29 0.64 11.66
N ALA A 289 -8.56 1.76 11.58
CA ALA A 289 -8.98 2.95 10.85
C ALA A 289 -9.14 2.68 9.34
N ALA A 290 -8.20 1.94 8.73
CA ALA A 290 -8.27 1.57 7.32
C ALA A 290 -9.46 0.64 7.02
N GLN A 291 -9.80 -0.28 7.93
CA GLN A 291 -11.01 -1.10 7.81
C GLN A 291 -12.30 -0.28 7.97
N ALA A 292 -12.32 0.65 8.91
CA ALA A 292 -13.44 1.57 9.11
C ALA A 292 -13.70 2.45 7.88
N ALA A 293 -12.61 2.91 7.23
CA ALA A 293 -12.68 3.67 5.99
C ALA A 293 -12.98 2.82 4.73
N GLY A 294 -13.16 1.51 4.85
CA GLY A 294 -13.37 0.61 3.69
C GLY A 294 -12.15 0.40 2.80
N LEU A 295 -10.96 0.81 3.27
CA LEU A 295 -9.71 0.70 2.50
C LEU A 295 -9.08 -0.70 2.59
N LEU A 296 -9.30 -1.42 3.70
CA LEU A 296 -8.81 -2.76 3.91
C LEU A 296 -9.95 -3.74 4.23
N PRO A 297 -9.86 -5.00 3.77
CA PRO A 297 -10.88 -6.00 4.08
C PRO A 297 -10.91 -6.33 5.58
N ARG A 298 -12.08 -6.70 6.08
CA ARG A 298 -12.26 -7.19 7.45
C ARG A 298 -11.43 -8.44 7.66
N ASN A 299 -10.85 -8.58 8.85
CA ASN A 299 -10.01 -9.72 9.21
C ASN A 299 -10.49 -10.31 10.54
N ALA A 300 -11.00 -11.55 10.48
CA ALA A 300 -11.54 -12.25 11.65
C ALA A 300 -10.50 -12.46 12.78
N ALA A 301 -9.21 -12.62 12.44
CA ALA A 301 -8.15 -12.74 13.45
C ALA A 301 -7.94 -11.42 14.20
N LEU A 302 -7.95 -10.30 13.47
CA LEU A 302 -7.86 -8.98 14.10
C LEU A 302 -9.12 -8.69 14.95
N GLU A 303 -10.31 -9.03 14.48
CA GLU A 303 -11.52 -8.86 15.25
C GLU A 303 -11.50 -9.68 16.53
N ARG A 304 -10.96 -10.91 16.51
CA ARG A 304 -10.74 -11.72 17.71
C ARG A 304 -9.74 -11.07 18.67
N LEU A 305 -8.61 -10.59 18.15
CA LEU A 305 -7.61 -9.87 18.95
C LEU A 305 -8.22 -8.60 19.58
N LEU A 306 -8.96 -7.82 18.80
CA LEU A 306 -9.63 -6.61 19.28
C LEU A 306 -10.70 -6.91 20.33
N ARG A 307 -11.32 -8.11 20.32
CA ARG A 307 -12.24 -8.53 21.39
C ARG A 307 -11.55 -8.78 22.73
N LEU A 308 -10.27 -9.17 22.71
CA LEU A 308 -9.46 -9.28 23.92
C LEU A 308 -9.10 -7.90 24.50
N PHE A 309 -8.96 -6.89 23.64
CA PHE A 309 -8.69 -5.50 23.98
C PHE A 309 -9.96 -4.63 23.95
N TYR A 310 -11.06 -5.10 24.59
CA TYR A 310 -12.15 -4.18 24.95
C TYR A 310 -11.61 -3.07 25.84
N LEU A 311 -12.25 -1.88 25.78
CA LEU A 311 -11.81 -0.72 26.55
C LEU A 311 -11.48 -1.09 28.00
N GLU A 312 -12.38 -1.76 28.69
CA GLU A 312 -12.24 -2.12 30.10
C GLU A 312 -11.08 -3.06 30.36
N ARG A 313 -10.89 -4.08 29.51
CA ARG A 313 -9.76 -5.03 29.65
C ARG A 313 -8.42 -4.38 29.34
N GLY A 314 -8.38 -3.54 28.32
CA GLY A 314 -7.19 -2.78 27.96
C GLY A 314 -6.81 -1.79 29.06
N LEU A 315 -7.78 -1.11 29.67
CA LEU A 315 -7.58 -0.25 30.82
C LEU A 315 -7.05 -1.02 32.02
N LEU A 316 -7.68 -2.15 32.38
CA LEU A 316 -7.22 -2.98 33.50
C LEU A 316 -5.81 -3.50 33.29
N LEU A 317 -5.49 -3.98 32.08
CA LEU A 317 -4.14 -4.45 31.75
C LEU A 317 -3.12 -3.31 31.84
N GLY A 318 -3.41 -2.17 31.22
CA GLY A 318 -2.50 -1.03 31.21
C GLY A 318 -2.27 -0.46 32.61
N LEU A 319 -3.33 -0.33 33.41
CA LEU A 319 -3.23 0.09 34.81
C LEU A 319 -2.46 -0.91 35.65
N ALA A 320 -2.67 -2.22 35.47
CA ALA A 320 -1.92 -3.24 36.20
C ALA A 320 -0.42 -3.19 35.86
N VAL A 321 -0.05 -3.01 34.59
CA VAL A 321 1.35 -2.86 34.17
C VAL A 321 1.97 -1.57 34.73
N ALA A 322 1.24 -0.44 34.64
CA ALA A 322 1.70 0.83 35.18
C ALA A 322 1.86 0.77 36.71
N LEU A 323 0.92 0.13 37.43
CA LEU A 323 0.99 -0.06 38.87
C LEU A 323 2.14 -0.96 39.28
N ALA A 324 2.43 -2.03 38.54
CA ALA A 324 3.59 -2.87 38.75
C ALA A 324 4.92 -2.07 38.67
N GLY A 325 5.02 -1.21 37.61
CA GLY A 325 6.15 -0.30 37.47
C GLY A 325 6.26 0.71 38.63
N PHE A 326 5.11 1.25 39.05
CA PHE A 326 5.05 2.18 40.19
C PHE A 326 5.47 1.52 41.50
N ILE A 327 4.96 0.33 41.78
CA ILE A 327 5.35 -0.44 42.98
C ILE A 327 6.86 -0.74 42.97
N TRP A 328 7.41 -1.13 41.82
CA TRP A 328 8.85 -1.37 41.71
C TRP A 328 9.66 -0.08 41.90
N SER A 329 9.23 1.05 41.33
CA SER A 329 9.87 2.34 41.58
C SER A 329 9.76 2.76 43.04
N ALA A 330 8.65 2.52 43.73
CA ALA A 330 8.47 2.79 45.13
C ALA A 330 9.40 1.93 46.03
N ALA A 331 9.58 0.64 45.67
CA ALA A 331 10.53 -0.22 46.34
C ALA A 331 11.97 0.27 46.20
N ALA A 332 12.36 0.71 44.99
CA ALA A 332 13.67 1.32 44.77
C ALA A 332 13.87 2.62 45.61
N PHE A 333 12.83 3.45 45.68
CA PHE A 333 12.83 4.65 46.51
C PHE A 333 12.92 4.32 48.01
N TRP A 334 12.21 3.28 48.44
CA TRP A 334 12.30 2.80 49.87
C TRP A 334 13.71 2.36 50.22
N SER A 335 14.35 1.56 49.36
CA SER A 335 15.74 1.14 49.59
C SER A 335 16.71 2.33 49.66
N TRP A 336 16.45 3.40 48.93
CA TRP A 336 17.22 4.64 49.02
C TRP A 336 17.00 5.36 50.37
N SER A 337 15.77 5.38 50.86
CA SER A 337 15.46 5.98 52.17
C SER A 337 16.12 5.23 53.31
N GLU A 338 16.18 3.90 53.27
CA GLU A 338 16.87 3.07 54.25
C GLU A 338 18.39 3.33 54.26
N ALA A 339 18.98 3.69 53.11
CA ALA A 339 20.35 4.15 53.01
C ALA A 339 20.57 5.62 53.46
N GLY A 340 19.55 6.24 54.12
CA GLY A 340 19.62 7.61 54.61
C GLY A 340 19.69 8.67 53.52
N PHE A 341 19.16 8.37 52.33
CA PHE A 341 19.21 9.22 51.12
C PHE A 341 20.63 9.58 50.66
N GLY A 342 21.61 8.75 51.01
CA GLY A 342 23.02 8.92 50.64
C GLY A 342 23.29 8.58 49.18
N ALA A 343 24.59 8.64 48.81
CA ALA A 343 25.02 8.25 47.47
C ALA A 343 24.82 6.74 47.25
N LEU A 344 24.10 6.40 46.16
CA LEU A 344 23.91 5.01 45.73
C LEU A 344 24.84 4.70 44.56
N ASP A 345 25.16 3.42 44.38
CA ASP A 345 25.81 2.98 43.13
C ASP A 345 24.82 3.12 41.95
N PRO A 346 25.13 4.00 40.98
CA PRO A 346 24.25 4.19 39.86
C PRO A 346 23.97 2.89 39.06
N ARG A 347 24.91 1.96 39.08
CA ARG A 347 24.74 0.68 38.35
C ARG A 347 23.66 -0.19 38.97
N VAL A 348 23.56 -0.19 40.27
CA VAL A 348 22.53 -0.96 40.99
C VAL A 348 21.20 -0.28 40.85
N MET A 349 21.11 1.03 41.12
CA MET A 349 19.85 1.77 41.09
C MET A 349 19.23 1.84 39.71
N MET A 350 20.01 2.07 38.67
CA MET A 350 19.52 2.15 37.31
C MET A 350 19.00 0.82 36.78
N ARG A 351 19.49 -0.31 37.30
CA ARG A 351 18.94 -1.64 36.92
C ARG A 351 17.49 -1.80 37.34
N ASP A 352 17.07 -1.23 38.44
CA ASP A 352 15.69 -1.25 38.92
C ASP A 352 14.87 -0.10 38.27
N THR A 353 15.45 1.09 38.20
CA THR A 353 14.73 2.28 37.69
C THR A 353 14.39 2.18 36.24
N ILE A 354 15.26 1.64 35.35
CA ILE A 354 15.03 1.53 33.93
C ILE A 354 13.81 0.66 33.62
N PRO A 355 13.72 -0.62 34.04
CA PRO A 355 12.55 -1.44 33.74
C PRO A 355 11.26 -0.96 34.45
N ALA A 356 11.41 -0.43 35.69
CA ALA A 356 10.25 0.10 36.41
C ALA A 356 9.62 1.29 35.68
N SER A 357 10.41 2.25 35.20
CA SER A 357 9.94 3.39 34.40
C SER A 357 9.37 2.93 33.06
N ALA A 358 9.98 1.94 32.42
CA ALA A 358 9.45 1.39 31.18
C ALA A 358 8.06 0.73 31.35
N LEU A 359 7.84 0.01 32.44
CA LEU A 359 6.53 -0.55 32.78
C LEU A 359 5.49 0.54 33.03
N MET A 360 5.87 1.62 33.73
CA MET A 360 4.95 2.75 33.96
C MET A 360 4.51 3.40 32.63
N VAL A 361 5.50 3.72 31.78
CA VAL A 361 5.24 4.35 30.47
C VAL A 361 4.44 3.40 29.56
N GLY A 362 4.91 2.15 29.42
CA GLY A 362 4.23 1.16 28.58
C GLY A 362 2.82 0.83 29.05
N GLY A 363 2.58 0.78 30.35
CA GLY A 363 1.24 0.61 30.93
C GLY A 363 0.33 1.79 30.57
N MET A 364 0.83 3.01 30.68
CA MET A 364 0.07 4.22 30.29
C MET A 364 -0.19 4.25 28.78
N GLU A 365 0.78 3.86 27.95
CA GLU A 365 0.55 3.73 26.49
C GLU A 365 -0.59 2.76 26.16
N ILE A 366 -0.66 1.61 26.85
CA ILE A 366 -1.77 0.64 26.69
C ILE A 366 -3.11 1.25 27.10
N VAL A 367 -3.15 2.01 28.19
CA VAL A 367 -4.37 2.73 28.64
C VAL A 367 -4.83 3.70 27.56
N LEU A 368 -3.96 4.59 27.10
CA LEU A 368 -4.29 5.59 26.06
C LEU A 368 -4.69 4.94 24.75
N ALA A 369 -3.99 3.87 24.36
CA ALA A 369 -4.31 3.10 23.18
C ALA A 369 -5.69 2.46 23.24
N SER A 370 -6.13 1.98 24.41
CA SER A 370 -7.44 1.37 24.59
C SER A 370 -8.56 2.39 24.37
N PHE A 371 -8.40 3.62 24.85
CA PHE A 371 -9.34 4.72 24.58
C PHE A 371 -9.39 5.06 23.08
N LEU A 372 -8.23 5.22 22.45
CA LEU A 372 -8.16 5.58 21.04
C LEU A 372 -8.76 4.50 20.13
N LEU A 373 -8.49 3.22 20.40
CA LEU A 373 -9.11 2.11 19.67
C LEU A 373 -10.63 2.10 19.80
N SER A 374 -11.13 2.37 21.02
CA SER A 374 -12.56 2.45 21.28
C SER A 374 -13.22 3.59 20.51
N LEU A 375 -12.56 4.75 20.44
CA LEU A 375 -13.04 5.91 19.70
C LEU A 375 -13.09 5.64 18.18
N VAL A 376 -12.05 5.03 17.61
CA VAL A 376 -12.02 4.67 16.19
C VAL A 376 -13.15 3.69 15.84
N ARG A 377 -13.44 2.74 16.71
CA ARG A 377 -14.54 1.77 16.52
C ARG A 377 -15.93 2.39 16.66
N TRP A 378 -16.10 3.33 17.57
CA TRP A 378 -17.36 4.07 17.73
C TRP A 378 -17.76 4.79 16.44
N ASN A 379 -16.80 5.46 15.80
CA ASN A 379 -17.04 6.16 14.54
C ASN A 379 -17.33 5.22 13.36
N SER A 380 -16.86 3.96 13.41
CA SER A 380 -17.10 2.98 12.34
C SER A 380 -18.42 2.20 12.47
N ALA A 381 -19.11 2.33 13.59
CA ALA A 381 -20.40 1.70 13.84
C ALA A 381 -21.60 2.59 13.45
N ARG A 382 -21.34 3.84 13.11
CA ARG A 382 -22.29 4.79 12.52
C ARG A 382 -22.11 4.84 10.99
#